data_7c0ca43e5393325131bb7ba5c3d68f3c
#
_entry.id   7c0ca43e5393325131bb7ba5c3d68f3c
#
_cell.length_a   1.000
_cell.length_b   1.000
_cell.length_c   1.000
_cell.angle_alpha   90.00
_cell.angle_beta   90.00
_cell.angle_gamma   90.00
#
_symmetry.space_group_name_H-M   'P 1'
#
loop_
_entity.id
_entity.type
_entity.pdbx_description
1 polymer ?
#
loop_
_entity_poly.entity_id
_entity_poly.type
_entity_poly.pdbx_seq_one_letter_code
_entity_poly.pdbx_strand_id
1 'polypeptide(L)'
;MEGRYIVYKTNKVVRRVNFDEILYVESDGRQIKLETECGTLSYYEKISAIAPSFDDSFCRAMSYCYINLSKVRLMSGGIVNFGCGKTLVLGRDSFLRVKREYYNYLRRSIQS
;
A
#
# COMPACT_ATOMS: atom_id res chain seq x y z
N MET A 1 -7.41 -4.90 -17.01
CA MET A 1 -8.04 -3.71 -16.43
C MET A 1 -7.05 -2.57 -16.40
N GLU A 2 -7.37 -1.52 -17.10
CA GLU A 2 -6.48 -0.37 -17.11
C GLU A 2 -6.44 0.25 -15.73
N GLY A 3 -5.31 0.86 -15.38
CA GLY A 3 -5.19 1.63 -14.18
C GLY A 3 -4.90 0.86 -12.91
N ARG A 4 -4.68 -0.43 -13.00
CA ARG A 4 -4.36 -1.22 -11.82
C ARG A 4 -2.87 -1.42 -11.67
N TYR A 5 -2.12 -0.36 -11.93
CA TYR A 5 -0.67 -0.39 -11.78
C TYR A 5 -0.15 1.03 -11.60
N ILE A 6 1.09 1.11 -11.15
CA ILE A 6 1.84 2.36 -11.04
C ILE A 6 2.98 2.30 -12.03
N VAL A 7 3.31 3.43 -12.62
CA VAL A 7 4.47 3.52 -13.50
C VAL A 7 5.67 3.93 -12.66
N TYR A 8 6.63 3.03 -12.56
CA TYR A 8 7.90 3.27 -11.89
C TYR A 8 8.91 3.73 -12.93
N LYS A 9 9.57 4.83 -12.65
CA LYS A 9 10.48 5.42 -13.64
C LYS A 9 11.73 5.98 -12.97
N THR A 10 12.87 5.62 -13.53
CA THR A 10 14.17 6.20 -13.18
C THR A 10 14.87 6.61 -14.46
N ASN A 11 16.12 7.09 -14.35
CA ASN A 11 16.91 7.43 -15.55
C ASN A 11 17.10 6.24 -16.48
N LYS A 12 17.08 5.02 -15.94
CA LYS A 12 17.45 3.82 -16.69
C LYS A 12 16.29 2.88 -16.94
N VAL A 13 15.19 3.03 -16.21
CA VAL A 13 14.13 2.02 -16.19
C VAL A 13 12.77 2.67 -16.27
N VAL A 14 11.90 2.11 -17.09
CA VAL A 14 10.46 2.37 -17.01
C VAL A 14 9.81 1.01 -16.83
N ARG A 15 9.00 0.89 -15.78
CA ARG A 15 8.43 -0.40 -15.42
C ARG A 15 7.03 -0.21 -14.90
N ARG A 16 6.15 -1.15 -15.27
CA ARG A 16 4.83 -1.22 -14.67
C ARG A 16 4.93 -2.01 -13.37
N VAL A 17 4.40 -1.47 -12.28
CA VAL A 17 4.31 -2.18 -11.01
C VAL A 17 2.83 -2.40 -10.73
N ASN A 18 2.38 -3.64 -10.86
CA ASN A 18 0.96 -3.96 -10.67
C ASN A 18 0.58 -3.81 -9.20
N PHE A 19 -0.69 -3.45 -8.95
CA PHE A 19 -1.16 -3.26 -7.58
C PHE A 19 -0.95 -4.52 -6.73
N ASP A 20 -1.11 -5.70 -7.32
CA ASP A 20 -0.96 -6.95 -6.57
C ASP A 20 0.49 -7.26 -6.19
N GLU A 21 1.46 -6.49 -6.68
CA GLU A 21 2.84 -6.60 -6.23
C GLU A 21 3.14 -5.72 -5.02
N ILE A 22 2.27 -4.76 -4.73
CA ILE A 22 2.53 -3.70 -3.77
C ILE A 22 1.92 -4.03 -2.42
N LEU A 23 2.72 -3.97 -1.36
CA LEU A 23 2.26 -4.14 0.00
C LEU A 23 1.78 -2.81 0.57
N TYR A 24 2.60 -1.78 0.45
CA TYR A 24 2.20 -0.43 0.83
C TYR A 24 3.07 0.58 0.10
N VAL A 25 2.58 1.81 0.08
CA VAL A 25 3.24 2.93 -0.60
C VAL A 25 3.46 4.02 0.42
N GLU A 26 4.66 4.58 0.42
CA GLU A 26 5.03 5.59 1.39
C GLU A 26 5.73 6.74 0.69
N SER A 27 5.40 7.97 1.09
CA SER A 27 6.10 9.15 0.62
C SER A 27 7.23 9.46 1.61
N ASP A 28 8.43 9.64 1.09
CA ASP A 28 9.61 9.96 1.89
C ASP A 28 10.35 11.10 1.20
N GLY A 29 10.12 12.32 1.69
CA GLY A 29 10.66 13.49 1.03
C GLY A 29 10.09 13.65 -0.36
N ARG A 30 10.97 13.68 -1.36
CA ARG A 30 10.57 13.82 -2.76
C ARG A 30 10.35 12.50 -3.46
N GLN A 31 10.53 11.39 -2.74
CA GLN A 31 10.46 10.07 -3.32
C GLN A 31 9.23 9.32 -2.85
N ILE A 32 8.77 8.43 -3.72
CA ILE A 32 7.80 7.41 -3.37
C ILE A 32 8.57 6.12 -3.15
N LYS A 33 8.22 5.40 -2.10
CA LYS A 33 8.72 4.06 -1.85
C LYS A 33 7.57 3.08 -2.01
N LEU A 34 7.74 2.16 -2.95
CA LEU A 34 6.80 1.07 -3.17
C LEU A 34 7.39 -0.16 -2.49
N GLU A 35 6.78 -0.58 -1.39
CA GLU A 35 7.23 -1.79 -0.71
C GLU A 35 6.55 -2.98 -1.35
N THR A 36 7.35 -3.92 -1.87
CA THR A 36 6.83 -5.13 -2.51
C THR A 36 7.37 -6.35 -1.78
N GLU A 37 6.86 -7.52 -2.14
CA GLU A 37 7.35 -8.76 -1.53
C GLU A 37 8.81 -9.01 -1.86
N CYS A 38 9.29 -8.44 -2.97
CA CYS A 38 10.66 -8.65 -3.44
C CYS A 38 11.61 -7.54 -3.04
N GLY A 39 11.11 -6.52 -2.35
CA GLY A 39 11.95 -5.41 -1.93
C GLY A 39 11.28 -4.07 -2.17
N THR A 40 12.06 -3.01 -2.03
CA THR A 40 11.57 -1.64 -2.10
C THR A 40 12.01 -1.00 -3.41
N LEU A 41 11.06 -0.36 -4.10
CA LEU A 41 11.34 0.44 -5.29
C LEU A 41 11.15 1.90 -4.92
N SER A 42 12.12 2.74 -5.20
CA SER A 42 12.06 4.17 -4.87
C SER A 42 12.23 4.99 -6.13
N TYR A 43 11.44 6.04 -6.26
CA TYR A 43 11.56 6.95 -7.40
C TYR A 43 10.98 8.32 -7.04
N TYR A 44 11.33 9.32 -7.82
CA TYR A 44 10.89 10.68 -7.58
C TYR A 44 9.48 10.88 -8.09
N GLU A 45 8.56 11.10 -7.18
CA GLU A 45 7.16 11.35 -7.51
C GLU A 45 6.44 11.83 -6.25
N LYS A 46 5.31 12.50 -6.44
CA LYS A 46 4.45 12.92 -5.33
C LYS A 46 3.36 11.89 -5.12
N ILE A 47 3.06 11.63 -3.85
CA ILE A 47 1.99 10.67 -3.56
C ILE A 47 0.64 11.16 -4.09
N SER A 48 0.45 12.48 -4.14
CA SER A 48 -0.79 13.06 -4.67
C SER A 48 -0.96 12.79 -6.16
N ALA A 49 0.14 12.48 -6.86
CA ALA A 49 0.07 12.18 -8.28
C ALA A 49 -0.37 10.75 -8.54
N ILE A 50 -0.08 9.82 -7.62
CA ILE A 50 -0.39 8.42 -7.83
C ILE A 50 -1.63 7.95 -7.07
N ALA A 51 -1.96 8.61 -5.95
CA ALA A 51 -3.07 8.20 -5.11
C ALA A 51 -4.42 8.15 -5.86
N PRO A 52 -4.71 9.06 -6.80
CA PRO A 52 -5.99 8.98 -7.51
C PRO A 52 -6.19 7.72 -8.33
N SER A 53 -5.11 6.99 -8.64
CA SER A 53 -5.22 5.74 -9.40
C SER A 53 -5.46 4.53 -8.52
N PHE A 54 -5.39 4.66 -7.19
CA PHE A 54 -5.61 3.55 -6.28
C PHE A 54 -7.08 3.14 -6.26
N ASP A 55 -7.32 1.85 -6.15
CA ASP A 55 -8.68 1.33 -6.04
C ASP A 55 -9.04 1.12 -4.55
N ASP A 56 -10.19 0.47 -4.32
CA ASP A 56 -10.74 0.28 -2.98
C ASP A 56 -9.89 -0.62 -2.09
N SER A 57 -8.93 -1.35 -2.66
CA SER A 57 -8.06 -2.20 -1.85
C SER A 57 -6.99 -1.39 -1.12
N PHE A 58 -6.76 -0.12 -1.53
CA PHE A 58 -5.78 0.72 -0.87
C PHE A 58 -6.44 1.59 0.18
N CYS A 59 -5.87 1.60 1.36
CA CYS A 59 -6.38 2.35 2.49
C CYS A 59 -5.33 3.38 2.92
N ARG A 60 -5.76 4.63 3.04
CA ARG A 60 -4.85 5.70 3.50
C ARG A 60 -4.65 5.56 5.00
N ALA A 61 -3.47 5.11 5.39
CA ALA A 61 -3.13 4.93 6.79
C ALA A 61 -2.71 6.26 7.42
N MET A 62 -1.95 7.05 6.67
CA MET A 62 -1.48 8.38 7.08
C MET A 62 -1.41 9.23 5.83
N SER A 63 -1.22 10.55 6.00
CA SER A 63 -1.16 11.46 4.84
C SER A 63 -0.10 11.04 3.83
N TYR A 64 0.90 10.31 4.26
CA TYR A 64 2.03 9.91 3.42
C TYR A 64 2.13 8.41 3.21
N CYS A 65 1.12 7.65 3.60
CA CYS A 65 1.20 6.18 3.53
C CYS A 65 -0.14 5.56 3.17
N TYR A 66 -0.12 4.69 2.15
CA TYR A 66 -1.28 3.90 1.72
C TYR A 66 -0.94 2.43 1.83
N ILE A 67 -1.85 1.66 2.40
CA ILE A 67 -1.68 0.22 2.61
C ILE A 67 -2.60 -0.54 1.67
N ASN A 68 -2.06 -1.55 1.01
CA ASN A 68 -2.85 -2.43 0.16
C ASN A 68 -3.49 -3.51 1.03
N LEU A 69 -4.77 -3.35 1.33
CA LEU A 69 -5.50 -4.25 2.21
C LEU A 69 -5.56 -5.67 1.66
N SER A 70 -5.51 -5.82 0.34
CA SER A 70 -5.57 -7.15 -0.27
C SER A 70 -4.33 -7.98 0.04
N LYS A 71 -3.25 -7.33 0.50
CA LYS A 71 -2.00 -8.02 0.83
C LYS A 71 -1.80 -8.18 2.33
N VAL A 72 -2.72 -7.67 3.14
CA VAL A 72 -2.62 -7.82 4.60
C VAL A 72 -3.14 -9.18 5.00
N ARG A 73 -2.37 -9.89 5.82
CA ARG A 73 -2.76 -11.19 6.34
C ARG A 73 -3.32 -11.10 7.74
N LEU A 74 -2.81 -10.16 8.54
CA LEU A 74 -3.11 -10.10 9.95
C LEU A 74 -2.76 -8.72 10.50
N MET A 75 -3.61 -8.21 11.37
CA MET A 75 -3.32 -6.97 12.10
C MET A 75 -3.49 -7.23 13.58
N SER A 76 -2.45 -6.96 14.36
CA SER A 76 -2.47 -7.20 15.79
C SER A 76 -1.39 -6.36 16.47
N GLY A 77 -1.76 -5.76 17.63
CA GLY A 77 -0.77 -5.07 18.47
C GLY A 77 -0.04 -3.92 17.80
N GLY A 78 -0.73 -3.18 16.94
CA GLY A 78 -0.11 -2.05 16.25
C GLY A 78 0.66 -2.44 15.00
N ILE A 79 0.68 -3.72 14.65
CA ILE A 79 1.48 -4.23 13.55
C ILE A 79 0.59 -4.73 12.43
N VAL A 80 0.90 -4.31 11.20
CA VAL A 80 0.30 -4.84 9.98
C VAL A 80 1.25 -5.89 9.45
N ASN A 81 0.75 -7.12 9.29
CA ASN A 81 1.57 -8.24 8.83
C ASN A 81 1.12 -8.65 7.45
N PHE A 82 2.04 -8.67 6.49
CA PHE A 82 1.73 -8.97 5.09
C PHE A 82 2.00 -10.44 4.73
N GLY A 83 2.48 -11.23 5.69
CA GLY A 83 2.60 -12.68 5.49
C GLY A 83 3.85 -13.16 4.81
N CYS A 84 4.64 -12.27 4.23
CA CYS A 84 5.89 -12.63 3.54
C CYS A 84 7.12 -12.24 4.37
N GLY A 85 6.94 -12.11 5.68
CA GLY A 85 7.98 -11.63 6.57
C GLY A 85 8.04 -10.12 6.65
N LYS A 86 7.21 -9.42 5.92
CA LYS A 86 7.18 -7.95 5.92
C LYS A 86 6.08 -7.45 6.84
N THR A 87 6.41 -6.42 7.61
CA THR A 87 5.48 -5.83 8.56
C THR A 87 5.57 -4.31 8.49
N LEU A 88 4.54 -3.66 9.00
CA LEU A 88 4.49 -2.20 9.11
C LEU A 88 3.90 -1.86 10.46
N VAL A 89 4.57 -1.00 11.21
CA VAL A 89 4.10 -0.56 12.52
C VAL A 89 3.33 0.73 12.35
N LEU A 90 2.13 0.79 12.93
CA LEU A 90 1.30 1.99 12.88
C LEU A 90 1.13 2.54 14.30
N GLY A 91 0.99 3.87 14.39
CA GLY A 91 0.58 4.49 15.63
C GLY A 91 -0.83 4.05 16.01
N ARG A 92 -1.19 4.26 17.28
CA ARG A 92 -2.43 3.74 17.83
C ARG A 92 -3.68 4.13 17.03
N ASP A 93 -3.84 5.42 16.75
CA ASP A 93 -5.05 5.89 16.08
C ASP A 93 -5.13 5.40 14.65
N SER A 94 -4.01 5.42 13.95
CA SER A 94 -3.95 4.91 12.59
C SER A 94 -4.25 3.42 12.56
N PHE A 95 -3.67 2.69 13.50
CA PHE A 95 -3.88 1.24 13.58
C PHE A 95 -5.36 0.90 13.77
N LEU A 96 -6.02 1.57 14.70
CA LEU A 96 -7.44 1.30 14.97
C LEU A 96 -8.30 1.60 13.77
N ARG A 97 -8.03 2.70 13.08
CA ARG A 97 -8.81 3.09 11.90
C ARG A 97 -8.57 2.11 10.75
N VAL A 98 -7.31 1.78 10.48
CA VAL A 98 -7.00 0.85 9.39
C VAL A 98 -7.52 -0.54 9.69
N LYS A 99 -7.45 -0.96 10.96
CA LYS A 99 -7.98 -2.27 11.35
C LYS A 99 -9.47 -2.38 11.05
N ARG A 100 -10.22 -1.31 11.32
CA ARG A 100 -11.66 -1.29 10.99
C ARG A 100 -11.86 -1.36 9.49
N GLU A 101 -11.07 -0.61 8.71
CA GLU A 101 -11.18 -0.64 7.26
C GLU A 101 -10.85 -2.02 6.71
N TYR A 102 -9.85 -2.67 7.28
CA TYR A 102 -9.47 -4.02 6.88
C TYR A 102 -10.61 -5.02 7.15
N TYR A 103 -11.22 -4.92 8.33
CA TYR A 103 -12.36 -5.76 8.66
C TYR A 103 -13.48 -5.58 7.63
N ASN A 104 -13.79 -4.33 7.31
CA ASN A 104 -14.85 -4.05 6.34
C ASN A 104 -14.48 -4.58 4.96
N TYR A 105 -13.22 -4.42 4.58
CA TYR A 105 -12.72 -4.92 3.30
C TYR A 105 -12.92 -6.44 3.20
N LEU A 106 -12.54 -7.16 4.26
CA LEU A 106 -12.67 -8.61 4.27
C LEU A 106 -14.14 -9.03 4.20
N ARG A 107 -15.01 -8.31 4.90
CA ARG A 107 -16.44 -8.63 4.88
C ARG A 107 -17.04 -8.44 3.49
N ARG A 108 -16.67 -7.36 2.81
CA ARG A 108 -17.16 -7.13 1.44
C ARG A 108 -16.67 -8.23 0.49
N SER A 109 -15.46 -8.68 0.67
CA SER A 109 -14.88 -9.72 -0.19
C SER A 109 -15.61 -11.05 -0.06
N ILE A 110 -16.04 -11.38 1.16
CA ILE A 110 -16.80 -12.62 1.40
C ILE A 110 -18.18 -12.55 0.74
N GLN A 111 -18.78 -11.38 0.72
CA GLN A 111 -20.14 -11.20 0.23
C GLN A 111 -20.24 -11.05 -1.28
N SER A 112 -19.12 -10.98 -1.96
CA SER A 112 -19.09 -10.80 -3.43
C SER A 112 -19.32 -12.09 -4.21
#